data_2a1e87b02ce81f605ab7725c51affdd5
#
_entry.id   2a1e87b02ce81f605ab7725c51affdd5
#
_cell.length_a   1.000
_cell.length_b   1.000
_cell.length_c   1.000
_cell.angle_alpha   90.00
_cell.angle_beta   90.00
_cell.angle_gamma   90.00
#
_symmetry.space_group_name_H-M   'P 1'
#
loop_
_entity.id
_entity.type
_entity.pdbx_description
1 polymer ?
#
loop_
_entity_poly.entity_id
_entity_poly.type
_entity_poly.pdbx_seq_one_letter_code
_entity_poly.pdbx_strand_id
1 'polypeptide(L)'
;MNNLGQKQNKKTNPIEIFCREISVRLAGKLKLNEYRRLQLEIDLNSADMKESPEQYTANAVVKACLIGVFAIPFLFFAPIVSVLIAIIAVVLYFLEIGKVSQKIKEKRRKIEYELPRLVANIEKSLYHSRDVVGILEAYRDIAGDELKRELEITIAAMRTGNYEVALTRLEARVGSGMLSDITRGLIGVIRGDETGVYWGTLAIKFADYQRQALKREASKVPKKVRRLSMVLLVCFLLVYVVVIGSVLLESLGGLLA
;
A
#
# COMPACT_ATOMS: atom_id res chain seq x y z
N MET A 1 -4.43 -13.01 31.55
CA MET A 1 -5.80 -13.41 31.18
C MET A 1 -6.29 -12.49 30.08
N ASN A 2 -6.54 -13.08 28.92
CA ASN A 2 -7.38 -12.64 27.81
C ASN A 2 -7.25 -11.22 27.24
N ASN A 3 -6.51 -11.08 26.15
CA ASN A 3 -6.97 -10.33 24.97
C ASN A 3 -6.28 -10.89 23.73
N LEU A 4 -6.57 -12.16 23.44
CA LEU A 4 -6.38 -12.78 22.14
C LEU A 4 -7.60 -12.43 21.28
N GLY A 5 -7.37 -11.79 20.14
CA GLY A 5 -8.30 -11.89 19.02
C GLY A 5 -9.19 -10.71 18.73
N GLN A 6 -8.62 -9.53 18.42
CA GLN A 6 -9.28 -8.71 17.41
C GLN A 6 -8.78 -9.10 16.00
N LYS A 7 -9.19 -10.30 15.55
CA LYS A 7 -9.40 -10.53 14.13
C LYS A 7 -10.35 -9.43 13.64
N GLN A 8 -9.85 -8.49 12.89
CA GLN A 8 -10.69 -7.60 12.09
C GLN A 8 -11.58 -8.50 11.22
N ASN A 9 -12.80 -8.67 11.67
CA ASN A 9 -13.89 -9.27 10.92
C ASN A 9 -14.29 -8.24 9.85
N LYS A 10 -13.48 -8.16 8.79
CA LYS A 10 -13.81 -7.44 7.58
C LYS A 10 -15.07 -8.14 7.07
N LYS A 11 -16.25 -7.53 7.23
CA LYS A 11 -17.51 -7.98 6.62
C LYS A 11 -17.20 -8.28 5.15
N THR A 12 -16.95 -9.53 4.83
CA THR A 12 -16.76 -9.99 3.47
C THR A 12 -18.11 -9.85 2.78
N ASN A 13 -18.22 -8.89 1.88
CA ASN A 13 -19.43 -8.72 1.08
C ASN A 13 -19.68 -10.03 0.33
N PRO A 14 -20.94 -10.50 0.25
CA PRO A 14 -21.29 -11.74 -0.47
C PRO A 14 -20.78 -11.73 -1.93
N ILE A 15 -20.67 -10.56 -2.53
CA ILE A 15 -20.09 -10.35 -3.87
C ILE A 15 -18.59 -10.71 -3.89
N GLU A 16 -17.84 -10.40 -2.84
CA GLU A 16 -16.41 -10.76 -2.75
C GLU A 16 -16.20 -12.28 -2.66
N ILE A 17 -17.09 -12.97 -1.95
CA ILE A 17 -17.04 -14.45 -1.84
C ILE A 17 -17.33 -15.07 -3.19
N PHE A 18 -18.35 -14.60 -3.90
CA PHE A 18 -18.73 -15.07 -5.24
C PHE A 18 -17.63 -14.81 -6.28
N CYS A 19 -17.05 -13.60 -6.28
CA CYS A 19 -15.92 -13.27 -7.14
C CYS A 19 -14.72 -14.18 -6.86
N ARG A 20 -14.45 -14.50 -5.60
CA ARG A 20 -13.34 -15.37 -5.21
C ARG A 20 -13.53 -16.80 -5.67
N GLU A 21 -14.74 -17.34 -5.62
CA GLU A 21 -15.05 -18.70 -6.08
C GLU A 21 -14.90 -18.83 -7.60
N ILE A 22 -15.36 -17.85 -8.35
CA ILE A 22 -15.18 -17.80 -9.81
C ILE A 22 -13.70 -17.59 -10.17
N SER A 23 -12.98 -16.75 -9.42
CA SER A 23 -11.57 -16.46 -9.67
C SER A 23 -10.69 -17.71 -9.51
N VAL A 24 -11.00 -18.59 -8.55
CA VAL A 24 -10.28 -19.86 -8.36
C VAL A 24 -10.45 -20.79 -9.57
N ARG A 25 -11.66 -20.84 -10.17
CA ARG A 25 -11.91 -21.66 -11.37
C ARG A 25 -11.25 -21.07 -12.62
N LEU A 26 -11.19 -19.75 -12.73
CA LEU A 26 -10.56 -19.04 -13.85
C LEU A 26 -9.02 -19.05 -13.75
N ALA A 27 -8.46 -19.04 -12.53
CA ALA A 27 -7.01 -19.05 -12.30
C ALA A 27 -6.33 -20.23 -13.00
N GLY A 28 -6.99 -21.40 -13.05
CA GLY A 28 -6.47 -22.58 -13.74
C GLY A 28 -6.39 -22.46 -15.28
N LYS A 29 -7.08 -21.49 -15.87
CA LYS A 29 -7.09 -21.25 -17.34
C LYS A 29 -6.25 -20.03 -17.76
N LEU A 30 -5.86 -19.17 -16.84
CA LEU A 30 -5.05 -17.99 -17.11
C LEU A 30 -3.56 -18.37 -17.18
N LYS A 31 -3.02 -18.41 -18.39
CA LYS A 31 -1.58 -18.53 -18.62
C LYS A 31 -0.94 -17.14 -18.48
N LEU A 32 -0.37 -16.86 -17.33
CA LEU A 32 0.47 -15.66 -17.14
C LEU A 32 1.84 -15.91 -17.75
N ASN A 33 2.44 -14.85 -18.33
CA ASN A 33 3.83 -14.89 -18.76
C ASN A 33 4.72 -15.14 -17.52
N GLU A 34 5.70 -16.07 -17.62
CA GLU A 34 6.56 -16.48 -16.50
C GLU A 34 7.23 -15.29 -15.80
N TYR A 35 7.67 -14.29 -16.54
CA TYR A 35 8.27 -13.09 -15.99
C TYR A 35 7.28 -12.31 -15.10
N ARG A 36 6.04 -12.10 -15.57
CA ARG A 36 4.99 -11.43 -14.80
C ARG A 36 4.55 -12.24 -13.59
N ARG A 37 4.52 -13.55 -13.70
CA ARG A 37 4.19 -14.46 -12.61
C ARG A 37 5.20 -14.33 -11.47
N LEU A 38 6.51 -14.45 -11.77
CA LEU A 38 7.58 -14.31 -10.79
C LEU A 38 7.58 -12.92 -10.13
N GLN A 39 7.39 -11.87 -10.91
CA GLN A 39 7.35 -10.50 -10.38
C GLN A 39 6.16 -10.29 -9.44
N LEU A 40 4.97 -10.78 -9.83
CA LEU A 40 3.77 -10.73 -8.99
C LEU A 40 3.90 -11.61 -7.73
N GLU A 41 4.58 -12.74 -7.82
CA GLU A 41 4.84 -13.61 -6.66
C GLU A 41 5.76 -12.92 -5.63
N ILE A 42 6.80 -12.26 -6.08
CA ILE A 42 7.69 -11.45 -5.23
C ILE A 42 6.89 -10.30 -4.59
N ASP A 43 6.09 -9.60 -5.37
CA ASP A 43 5.28 -8.47 -4.91
C ASP A 43 4.21 -8.91 -3.91
N LEU A 44 3.52 -10.02 -4.14
CA LEU A 44 2.51 -10.58 -3.23
C LEU A 44 3.14 -11.05 -1.92
N ASN A 45 4.30 -11.71 -1.98
CA ASN A 45 5.05 -12.11 -0.79
C ASN A 45 5.51 -10.87 0.02
N SER A 46 5.98 -9.82 -0.67
CA SER A 46 6.37 -8.56 -0.03
C SER A 46 5.19 -7.82 0.60
N ALA A 47 3.99 -7.97 0.01
CA ALA A 47 2.73 -7.41 0.51
C ALA A 47 2.07 -8.28 1.60
N ASP A 48 2.68 -9.41 2.00
CA ASP A 48 2.12 -10.37 2.96
C ASP A 48 0.74 -10.91 2.53
N MET A 49 0.53 -11.07 1.22
CA MET A 49 -0.70 -11.60 0.63
C MET A 49 -0.51 -13.09 0.33
N LYS A 50 -1.44 -13.92 0.84
CA LYS A 50 -1.42 -15.39 0.67
C LYS A 50 -2.08 -15.86 -0.64
N GLU A 51 -2.39 -14.95 -1.56
CA GLU A 51 -3.03 -15.26 -2.84
C GLU A 51 -1.96 -15.63 -3.87
N SER A 52 -2.26 -16.61 -4.74
CA SER A 52 -1.37 -16.91 -5.86
C SER A 52 -1.47 -15.82 -6.95
N PRO A 53 -0.40 -15.57 -7.75
CA PRO A 53 -0.40 -14.58 -8.82
C PRO A 53 -1.58 -14.76 -9.80
N GLU A 54 -1.91 -16.02 -10.09
CA GLU A 54 -3.01 -16.38 -10.98
C GLU A 54 -4.38 -16.04 -10.35
N GLN A 55 -4.55 -16.31 -9.04
CA GLN A 55 -5.79 -15.97 -8.32
C GLN A 55 -5.98 -14.46 -8.21
N TYR A 56 -4.90 -13.71 -7.96
CA TYR A 56 -4.96 -12.25 -7.86
C TYR A 56 -5.38 -11.60 -9.18
N THR A 57 -4.76 -12.03 -10.30
CA THR A 57 -5.12 -11.52 -11.63
C THR A 57 -6.52 -11.96 -12.06
N ALA A 58 -6.90 -13.22 -11.78
CA ALA A 58 -8.24 -13.71 -12.04
C ALA A 58 -9.30 -12.91 -11.27
N ASN A 59 -9.04 -12.56 -10.02
CA ASN A 59 -9.94 -11.76 -9.20
C ASN A 59 -10.15 -10.35 -9.76
N ALA A 60 -9.10 -9.71 -10.25
CA ALA A 60 -9.18 -8.42 -10.92
C ALA A 60 -10.03 -8.49 -12.21
N VAL A 61 -9.83 -9.55 -13.04
CA VAL A 61 -10.59 -9.78 -14.25
C VAL A 61 -12.07 -10.06 -13.96
N VAL A 62 -12.36 -10.92 -12.97
CA VAL A 62 -13.75 -11.26 -12.59
C VAL A 62 -14.51 -10.03 -12.12
N LYS A 63 -13.89 -9.19 -11.29
CA LYS A 63 -14.52 -7.94 -10.83
C LYS A 63 -14.80 -6.97 -11.99
N ALA A 64 -13.85 -6.83 -12.91
CA ALA A 64 -14.04 -5.97 -14.09
C ALA A 64 -15.13 -6.53 -15.03
N CYS A 65 -15.15 -7.84 -15.27
CA CYS A 65 -16.19 -8.50 -16.06
C CYS A 65 -17.58 -8.37 -15.44
N LEU A 66 -17.69 -8.48 -14.13
CA LEU A 66 -18.96 -8.36 -13.43
C LEU A 66 -19.57 -6.97 -13.61
N ILE A 67 -18.74 -5.93 -13.59
CA ILE A 67 -19.18 -4.55 -13.88
C ILE A 67 -19.48 -4.39 -15.37
N GLY A 68 -18.69 -5.00 -16.26
CA GLY A 68 -18.91 -4.99 -17.71
C GLY A 68 -20.24 -5.63 -18.12
N VAL A 69 -20.67 -6.69 -17.43
CA VAL A 69 -21.99 -7.33 -17.67
C VAL A 69 -23.13 -6.37 -17.43
N PHE A 70 -23.02 -5.46 -16.46
CA PHE A 70 -24.02 -4.42 -16.23
C PHE A 70 -24.13 -3.40 -17.40
N ALA A 71 -23.14 -3.30 -18.27
CA ALA A 71 -23.19 -2.44 -19.44
C ALA A 71 -24.11 -2.99 -20.54
N ILE A 72 -24.34 -4.32 -20.60
CA ILE A 72 -25.07 -4.99 -21.69
C ILE A 72 -26.51 -4.48 -21.86
N PRO A 73 -27.36 -4.38 -20.80
CA PRO A 73 -28.73 -3.89 -20.97
C PRO A 73 -28.78 -2.42 -21.40
N PHE A 74 -27.78 -1.60 -21.00
CA PHE A 74 -27.73 -0.19 -21.37
C PHE A 74 -27.32 0.04 -22.83
N LEU A 75 -26.76 -0.98 -23.51
CA LEU A 75 -26.40 -0.91 -24.91
C LEU A 75 -27.62 -0.67 -25.81
N PHE A 76 -28.79 -1.19 -25.42
CA PHE A 76 -30.04 -1.04 -26.16
C PHE A 76 -30.79 0.25 -25.85
N PHE A 77 -30.72 0.76 -24.60
CA PHE A 77 -31.49 1.93 -24.15
C PHE A 77 -30.70 3.23 -24.18
N ALA A 78 -29.40 3.18 -23.92
CA ALA A 78 -28.55 4.36 -23.82
C ALA A 78 -27.07 4.03 -24.14
N PRO A 79 -26.67 4.03 -25.42
CA PRO A 79 -25.32 3.61 -25.84
C PRO A 79 -24.22 4.45 -25.20
N ILE A 80 -24.44 5.73 -24.94
CA ILE A 80 -23.48 6.61 -24.26
C ILE A 80 -23.19 6.14 -22.83
N VAL A 81 -24.22 5.70 -22.11
CA VAL A 81 -24.08 5.18 -20.73
C VAL A 81 -23.32 3.86 -20.72
N SER A 82 -23.54 2.99 -21.72
CA SER A 82 -22.82 1.73 -21.87
C SER A 82 -21.32 1.95 -22.06
N VAL A 83 -20.91 2.90 -22.90
CA VAL A 83 -19.50 3.27 -23.10
C VAL A 83 -18.87 3.78 -21.80
N LEU A 84 -19.60 4.59 -21.04
CA LEU A 84 -19.14 5.12 -19.74
C LEU A 84 -18.90 3.99 -18.72
N ILE A 85 -19.82 3.02 -18.62
CA ILE A 85 -19.67 1.85 -17.76
C ILE A 85 -18.48 0.99 -18.18
N ALA A 86 -18.25 0.80 -19.49
CA ALA A 86 -17.10 0.06 -20.00
C ALA A 86 -15.77 0.73 -19.63
N ILE A 87 -15.69 2.06 -19.74
CA ILE A 87 -14.50 2.82 -19.31
C ILE A 87 -14.27 2.64 -17.80
N ILE A 88 -15.33 2.72 -16.98
CA ILE A 88 -15.24 2.51 -15.53
C ILE A 88 -14.73 1.08 -15.22
N ALA A 89 -15.20 0.06 -15.90
CA ALA A 89 -14.75 -1.33 -15.73
C ALA A 89 -13.25 -1.49 -16.01
N VAL A 90 -12.74 -0.85 -17.08
CA VAL A 90 -11.31 -0.84 -17.40
C VAL A 90 -10.49 -0.12 -16.34
N VAL A 91 -10.94 1.04 -15.87
CA VAL A 91 -10.26 1.80 -14.81
C VAL A 91 -10.20 0.99 -13.51
N LEU A 92 -11.29 0.32 -13.13
CA LEU A 92 -11.32 -0.52 -11.94
C LEU A 92 -10.39 -1.73 -12.05
N TYR A 93 -10.22 -2.32 -13.23
CA TYR A 93 -9.24 -3.37 -13.47
C TYR A 93 -7.81 -2.89 -13.17
N PHE A 94 -7.42 -1.73 -13.69
CA PHE A 94 -6.10 -1.16 -13.41
C PHE A 94 -5.91 -0.77 -11.94
N LEU A 95 -6.95 -0.25 -11.28
CA LEU A 95 -6.91 0.06 -9.86
C LEU A 95 -6.73 -1.19 -8.99
N GLU A 96 -7.39 -2.30 -9.35
CA GLU A 96 -7.29 -3.57 -8.62
C GLU A 96 -5.86 -4.14 -8.71
N ILE A 97 -5.27 -4.16 -9.89
CA ILE A 97 -3.87 -4.61 -10.08
C ILE A 97 -2.89 -3.72 -9.30
N GLY A 98 -3.15 -2.42 -9.20
CA GLY A 98 -2.32 -1.47 -8.46
C GLY A 98 -2.34 -1.64 -6.93
N LYS A 99 -3.28 -2.39 -6.35
CA LYS A 99 -3.44 -2.53 -4.89
C LYS A 99 -2.23 -3.19 -4.21
N VAL A 100 -1.59 -4.17 -4.86
CA VAL A 100 -0.38 -4.82 -4.32
C VAL A 100 0.74 -3.80 -4.13
N SER A 101 1.02 -3.03 -5.19
CA SER A 101 2.05 -1.97 -5.13
C SER A 101 1.72 -0.91 -4.07
N GLN A 102 0.44 -0.58 -3.88
CA GLN A 102 0.02 0.33 -2.80
C GLN A 102 0.27 -0.26 -1.42
N LYS A 103 -0.05 -1.54 -1.19
CA LYS A 103 0.20 -2.22 0.07
C LYS A 103 1.69 -2.28 0.41
N ILE A 104 2.54 -2.60 -0.56
CA ILE A 104 4.01 -2.60 -0.38
C ILE A 104 4.48 -1.20 0.03
N LYS A 105 4.01 -0.16 -0.66
CA LYS A 105 4.34 1.23 -0.33
C LYS A 105 3.84 1.65 1.06
N GLU A 106 2.67 1.20 1.46
CA GLU A 106 2.12 1.47 2.80
C GLU A 106 2.91 0.74 3.89
N LYS A 107 3.26 -0.54 3.69
CA LYS A 107 4.12 -1.30 4.60
C LYS A 107 5.47 -0.62 4.76
N ARG A 108 6.13 -0.28 3.64
CA ARG A 108 7.40 0.46 3.66
C ARG A 108 7.26 1.78 4.42
N ARG A 109 6.23 2.58 4.14
CA ARG A 109 6.00 3.86 4.80
C ARG A 109 5.80 3.72 6.31
N LYS A 110 5.09 2.68 6.77
CA LYS A 110 4.93 2.38 8.19
C LYS A 110 6.27 2.08 8.84
N ILE A 111 7.07 1.22 8.21
CA ILE A 111 8.43 0.91 8.68
C ILE A 111 9.29 2.16 8.70
N GLU A 112 9.35 2.93 7.62
CA GLU A 112 10.15 4.17 7.52
C GLU A 112 9.78 5.21 8.59
N TYR A 113 8.53 5.25 9.00
CA TYR A 113 8.07 6.14 10.07
C TYR A 113 8.68 5.79 11.44
N GLU A 114 9.02 4.52 11.67
CA GLU A 114 9.61 4.03 12.92
C GLU A 114 11.14 4.06 12.93
N LEU A 115 11.78 4.08 11.74
CA LEU A 115 13.24 4.01 11.64
C LEU A 115 14.00 5.10 12.42
N PRO A 116 13.54 6.36 12.51
CA PRO A 116 14.21 7.36 13.34
C PRO A 116 14.26 6.99 14.82
N ARG A 117 13.19 6.35 15.32
CA ARG A 117 13.14 5.86 16.71
C ARG A 117 14.08 4.67 16.90
N LEU A 118 14.17 3.78 15.90
CA LEU A 118 15.12 2.67 15.89
C LEU A 118 16.57 3.19 15.94
N VAL A 119 16.93 4.19 15.12
CA VAL A 119 18.28 4.78 15.09
C VAL A 119 18.65 5.40 16.43
N ALA A 120 17.75 6.18 17.03
CA ALA A 120 18.00 6.77 18.34
C ALA A 120 18.17 5.71 19.44
N ASN A 121 17.45 4.60 19.34
CA ASN A 121 17.61 3.46 20.25
C ASN A 121 18.97 2.77 20.06
N ILE A 122 19.34 2.50 18.79
CA ILE A 122 20.64 1.89 18.46
C ILE A 122 21.77 2.78 18.93
N GLU A 123 21.76 4.07 18.61
CA GLU A 123 22.77 5.04 19.04
C GLU A 123 22.96 4.97 20.57
N LYS A 124 21.89 5.07 21.33
CA LYS A 124 21.93 5.01 22.78
C LYS A 124 22.47 3.66 23.31
N SER A 125 22.05 2.56 22.70
CA SER A 125 22.41 1.21 23.15
C SER A 125 23.89 0.89 22.87
N LEU A 126 24.46 1.42 21.77
CA LEU A 126 25.86 1.23 21.40
C LEU A 126 26.86 1.86 22.39
N TYR A 127 26.42 2.83 23.21
CA TYR A 127 27.25 3.34 24.31
C TYR A 127 27.47 2.30 25.43
N HIS A 128 26.58 1.33 25.56
CA HIS A 128 26.61 0.33 26.62
C HIS A 128 27.04 -1.06 26.12
N SER A 129 26.69 -1.43 24.91
CA SER A 129 26.96 -2.74 24.34
C SER A 129 27.06 -2.68 22.82
N ARG A 130 28.00 -3.44 22.25
CA ARG A 130 28.10 -3.66 20.79
C ARG A 130 27.35 -4.90 20.32
N ASP A 131 26.50 -5.47 21.16
CA ASP A 131 25.66 -6.62 20.80
C ASP A 131 24.49 -6.20 19.92
N VAL A 132 24.70 -6.28 18.61
CA VAL A 132 23.69 -5.89 17.61
C VAL A 132 22.43 -6.74 17.74
N VAL A 133 22.54 -8.03 18.07
CA VAL A 133 21.39 -8.94 18.21
C VAL A 133 20.56 -8.51 19.40
N GLY A 134 21.18 -8.32 20.57
CA GLY A 134 20.50 -7.86 21.77
C GLY A 134 19.82 -6.51 21.60
N ILE A 135 20.44 -5.57 20.88
CA ILE A 135 19.85 -4.25 20.57
C ILE A 135 18.58 -4.40 19.71
N LEU A 136 18.61 -5.24 18.67
CA LEU A 136 17.46 -5.47 17.80
C LEU A 136 16.35 -6.24 18.52
N GLU A 137 16.70 -7.18 19.41
CA GLU A 137 15.74 -7.91 20.24
C GLU A 137 14.99 -6.97 21.19
N ALA A 138 15.72 -6.13 21.90
CA ALA A 138 15.12 -5.14 22.79
C ALA A 138 14.20 -4.17 22.04
N TYR A 139 14.57 -3.77 20.83
CA TYR A 139 13.72 -2.88 20.03
C TYR A 139 12.50 -3.60 19.44
N ARG A 140 12.61 -4.88 19.06
CA ARG A 140 11.49 -5.69 18.55
C ARG A 140 10.27 -5.64 19.45
N ASP A 141 10.46 -5.62 20.76
CA ASP A 141 9.36 -5.68 21.73
C ASP A 141 8.54 -4.39 21.80
N ILE A 142 9.12 -3.28 21.35
CA ILE A 142 8.48 -1.95 21.28
C ILE A 142 8.17 -1.48 19.86
N ALA A 143 8.54 -2.28 18.87
CA ALA A 143 8.32 -1.99 17.45
C ALA A 143 6.85 -2.22 17.07
N GLY A 144 6.37 -1.48 16.08
CA GLY A 144 5.06 -1.73 15.47
C GLY A 144 5.03 -3.03 14.66
N ASP A 145 3.84 -3.54 14.41
CA ASP A 145 3.61 -4.88 13.87
C ASP A 145 4.41 -5.19 12.59
N GLU A 146 4.54 -4.22 11.68
CA GLU A 146 5.23 -4.42 10.41
C GLU A 146 6.75 -4.54 10.59
N LEU A 147 7.35 -3.64 11.38
CA LEU A 147 8.79 -3.66 11.66
C LEU A 147 9.15 -4.81 12.60
N LYS A 148 8.31 -5.09 13.60
CA LYS A 148 8.47 -6.23 14.52
C LYS A 148 8.64 -7.53 13.77
N ARG A 149 7.76 -7.82 12.81
CA ARG A 149 7.80 -9.04 12.00
C ARG A 149 9.10 -9.17 11.19
N GLU A 150 9.53 -8.06 10.58
CA GLU A 150 10.78 -8.05 9.83
C GLU A 150 12.01 -8.23 10.73
N LEU A 151 11.98 -7.66 11.94
CA LEU A 151 13.03 -7.84 12.94
C LEU A 151 13.05 -9.30 13.46
N GLU A 152 11.92 -9.91 13.73
CA GLU A 152 11.83 -11.33 14.15
C GLU A 152 12.49 -12.27 13.16
N ILE A 153 12.18 -12.10 11.86
CA ILE A 153 12.79 -12.90 10.79
C ILE A 153 14.30 -12.66 10.72
N THR A 154 14.72 -11.41 10.88
CA THR A 154 16.13 -11.04 10.79
C THR A 154 16.94 -11.54 11.98
N ILE A 155 16.42 -11.39 13.20
CA ILE A 155 17.03 -11.89 14.43
C ILE A 155 17.15 -13.44 14.38
N ALA A 156 16.10 -14.14 13.93
CA ALA A 156 16.17 -15.58 13.74
C ALA A 156 17.27 -15.98 12.74
N ALA A 157 17.40 -15.26 11.63
CA ALA A 157 18.45 -15.51 10.64
C ALA A 157 19.86 -15.15 11.19
N MET A 158 20.00 -14.11 12.00
CA MET A 158 21.28 -13.76 12.66
C MET A 158 21.73 -14.84 13.63
N ARG A 159 20.83 -15.43 14.38
CA ARG A 159 21.12 -16.54 15.31
C ARG A 159 21.66 -17.79 14.60
N THR A 160 21.41 -17.96 13.31
CA THR A 160 21.92 -19.09 12.50
C THR A 160 23.35 -18.87 11.97
N GLY A 161 23.98 -17.71 12.23
CA GLY A 161 25.42 -17.49 12.12
C GLY A 161 25.91 -16.47 11.13
N ASN A 162 25.11 -15.94 10.19
CA ASN A 162 25.60 -14.92 9.26
C ASN A 162 24.85 -13.61 9.41
N TYR A 163 25.37 -12.75 10.29
CA TYR A 163 24.77 -11.44 10.61
C TYR A 163 24.67 -10.51 9.40
N GLU A 164 25.72 -10.42 8.58
CA GLU A 164 25.75 -9.52 7.42
C GLU A 164 24.70 -9.93 6.37
N VAL A 165 24.60 -11.23 6.09
CA VAL A 165 23.61 -11.75 5.14
C VAL A 165 22.19 -11.54 5.66
N ALA A 166 21.95 -11.71 6.97
CA ALA A 166 20.64 -11.49 7.57
C ALA A 166 20.20 -10.02 7.44
N LEU A 167 21.11 -9.08 7.71
CA LEU A 167 20.86 -7.63 7.56
C LEU A 167 20.65 -7.23 6.10
N THR A 168 21.44 -7.74 5.17
CA THR A 168 21.26 -7.50 3.72
C THR A 168 19.93 -8.04 3.22
N ARG A 169 19.47 -9.19 3.72
CA ARG A 169 18.15 -9.73 3.40
C ARG A 169 17.02 -8.87 3.95
N LEU A 170 17.18 -8.30 5.15
CA LEU A 170 16.22 -7.35 5.71
C LEU A 170 16.09 -6.11 4.80
N GLU A 171 17.23 -5.54 4.39
CA GLU A 171 17.28 -4.42 3.44
C GLU A 171 16.53 -4.74 2.13
N ALA A 172 16.81 -5.90 1.54
CA ALA A 172 16.18 -6.34 0.30
C ALA A 172 14.65 -6.55 0.44
N ARG A 173 14.18 -7.12 1.57
CA ARG A 173 12.74 -7.33 1.80
C ARG A 173 11.96 -6.04 1.98
N VAL A 174 12.51 -5.07 2.69
CA VAL A 174 11.83 -3.80 2.95
C VAL A 174 12.01 -2.82 1.79
N GLY A 175 13.18 -2.85 1.14
CA GLY A 175 13.52 -2.01 -0.03
C GLY A 175 13.48 -0.52 0.29
N SER A 176 13.91 -0.10 1.49
CA SER A 176 13.96 1.30 1.94
C SER A 176 15.40 1.80 2.02
N GLY A 177 15.68 2.94 1.36
CA GLY A 177 17.00 3.58 1.44
C GLY A 177 17.37 4.01 2.86
N MET A 178 16.39 4.37 3.69
CA MET A 178 16.63 4.69 5.10
C MET A 178 17.10 3.45 5.87
N LEU A 179 16.49 2.29 5.62
CA LEU A 179 16.90 1.04 6.24
C LEU A 179 18.27 0.58 5.74
N SER A 180 18.60 0.84 4.47
CA SER A 180 19.93 0.58 3.90
C SER A 180 21.04 1.31 4.68
N ASP A 181 20.82 2.57 5.02
CA ASP A 181 21.76 3.31 5.85
C ASP A 181 21.93 2.67 7.26
N ILE A 182 20.84 2.22 7.87
CA ILE A 182 20.88 1.53 9.17
C ILE A 182 21.62 0.21 9.08
N THR A 183 21.34 -0.63 8.09
CA THR A 183 21.97 -1.94 7.93
C THR A 183 23.47 -1.81 7.68
N ARG A 184 23.90 -0.80 6.91
CA ARG A 184 25.35 -0.51 6.74
C ARG A 184 26.01 -0.13 8.06
N GLY A 185 25.37 0.73 8.86
CA GLY A 185 25.87 1.08 10.18
C GLY A 185 25.98 -0.11 11.12
N LEU A 186 24.99 -1.01 11.13
CA LEU A 186 25.00 -2.23 11.93
C LEU A 186 26.10 -3.20 11.47
N ILE A 187 26.31 -3.35 10.17
CA ILE A 187 27.41 -4.15 9.62
C ILE A 187 28.76 -3.59 10.04
N GLY A 188 28.94 -2.25 10.03
CA GLY A 188 30.12 -1.59 10.55
C GLY A 188 30.39 -1.92 12.02
N VAL A 189 29.33 -1.88 12.88
CA VAL A 189 29.44 -2.28 14.30
C VAL A 189 29.91 -3.73 14.44
N ILE A 190 29.35 -4.65 13.66
CA ILE A 190 29.70 -6.08 13.68
C ILE A 190 31.16 -6.27 13.26
N ARG A 191 31.65 -5.51 12.31
CA ARG A 191 33.06 -5.54 11.87
C ARG A 191 34.03 -4.89 12.85
N GLY A 192 33.52 -4.18 13.86
CA GLY A 192 34.32 -3.50 14.88
C GLY A 192 34.70 -2.07 14.55
N ASP A 193 34.08 -1.47 13.51
CA ASP A 193 34.36 -0.09 13.11
C ASP A 193 33.93 0.91 14.19
N GLU A 194 34.60 2.08 14.23
CA GLU A 194 34.14 3.20 15.05
C GLU A 194 32.96 3.91 14.39
N THR A 195 31.73 3.53 14.81
CA THR A 195 30.51 4.02 14.18
C THR A 195 29.78 5.14 14.96
N GLY A 196 30.37 5.65 16.06
CA GLY A 196 29.71 6.66 16.90
C GLY A 196 29.28 7.92 16.12
N VAL A 197 30.20 8.50 15.35
CA VAL A 197 29.90 9.69 14.51
C VAL A 197 28.86 9.37 13.42
N TYR A 198 28.91 8.17 12.88
CA TYR A 198 27.96 7.71 11.86
C TYR A 198 26.53 7.69 12.40
N TRP A 199 26.32 7.12 13.58
CA TRP A 199 24.99 7.03 14.22
C TRP A 199 24.43 8.39 14.61
N GLY A 200 25.25 9.29 15.16
CA GLY A 200 24.85 10.67 15.46
C GLY A 200 24.41 11.43 14.20
N THR A 201 25.20 11.31 13.11
CA THR A 201 24.85 11.93 11.83
C THR A 201 23.54 11.34 11.25
N LEU A 202 23.36 10.02 11.36
CA LEU A 202 22.17 9.33 10.89
C LEU A 202 20.93 9.75 11.69
N ALA A 203 21.05 9.91 13.01
CA ALA A 203 19.97 10.39 13.86
C ALA A 203 19.49 11.79 13.46
N ILE A 204 20.42 12.72 13.20
CA ILE A 204 20.11 14.07 12.73
C ILE A 204 19.39 14.03 11.37
N LYS A 205 19.94 13.27 10.42
CA LYS A 205 19.36 13.07 9.08
C LYS A 205 17.93 12.55 9.17
N PHE A 206 17.66 11.59 10.05
CA PHE A 206 16.34 10.99 10.18
C PHE A 206 15.34 11.90 10.92
N ALA A 207 15.81 12.69 11.88
CA ALA A 207 14.99 13.73 12.52
C ALA A 207 14.52 14.77 11.49
N ASP A 208 15.38 15.18 10.57
CA ASP A 208 15.01 16.10 9.49
C ASP A 208 14.04 15.47 8.49
N TYR A 209 14.18 14.19 8.18
CA TYR A 209 13.20 13.45 7.37
C TYR A 209 11.81 13.45 8.02
N GLN A 210 11.71 13.20 9.32
CA GLN A 210 10.43 13.25 10.05
C GLN A 210 9.81 14.65 9.99
N ARG A 211 10.59 15.70 10.23
CA ARG A 211 10.10 17.08 10.14
C ARG A 211 9.58 17.42 8.74
N GLN A 212 10.29 16.98 7.70
CA GLN A 212 9.86 17.18 6.31
C GLN A 212 8.60 16.37 5.97
N ALA A 213 8.50 15.12 6.46
CA ALA A 213 7.34 14.28 6.26
C ALA A 213 6.09 14.90 6.89
N LEU A 214 6.18 15.40 8.13
CA LEU A 214 5.10 16.11 8.82
C LEU A 214 4.68 17.38 8.06
N LYS A 215 5.64 18.19 7.59
CA LYS A 215 5.34 19.37 6.75
C LYS A 215 4.63 19.00 5.45
N ARG A 216 5.05 17.91 4.79
CA ARG A 216 4.40 17.40 3.58
C ARG A 216 2.98 16.89 3.85
N GLU A 217 2.74 16.23 4.97
CA GLU A 217 1.40 15.77 5.36
C GLU A 217 0.48 16.95 5.69
N ALA A 218 0.96 17.92 6.45
CA ALA A 218 0.22 19.14 6.73
C ALA A 218 -0.15 19.92 5.45
N SER A 219 0.72 19.94 4.44
CA SER A 219 0.46 20.61 3.17
C SER A 219 -0.53 19.87 2.24
N LYS A 220 -0.83 18.60 2.52
CA LYS A 220 -1.81 17.81 1.75
C LYS A 220 -3.25 18.10 2.15
N VAL A 221 -3.49 18.53 3.37
CA VAL A 221 -4.84 18.81 3.90
C VAL A 221 -5.56 19.89 3.07
N PRO A 222 -4.95 21.08 2.80
CA PRO A 222 -5.61 22.10 2.01
C PRO A 222 -5.89 21.64 0.56
N LYS A 223 -5.02 20.79 -0.02
CA LYS A 223 -5.23 20.25 -1.37
C LYS A 223 -6.43 19.31 -1.45
N LYS A 224 -6.69 18.49 -0.42
CA LYS A 224 -7.88 17.62 -0.36
C LYS A 224 -9.15 18.44 -0.22
N VAL A 225 -9.17 19.43 0.65
CA VAL A 225 -10.32 20.34 0.86
C VAL A 225 -10.63 21.09 -0.44
N ARG A 226 -9.62 21.65 -1.10
CA ARG A 226 -9.79 22.36 -2.37
C ARG A 226 -10.37 21.47 -3.48
N ARG A 227 -9.95 20.20 -3.56
CA ARG A 227 -10.48 19.24 -4.53
C ARG A 227 -11.95 18.92 -4.25
N LEU A 228 -12.30 18.72 -2.97
CA LEU A 228 -13.68 18.45 -2.56
C LEU A 228 -14.58 19.66 -2.86
N SER A 229 -14.11 20.86 -2.59
CA SER A 229 -14.81 22.12 -2.91
C SER A 229 -15.02 22.28 -4.43
N MET A 230 -14.01 21.93 -5.26
CA MET A 230 -14.17 21.95 -6.72
C MET A 230 -15.24 20.96 -7.21
N VAL A 231 -15.25 19.73 -6.69
CA VAL A 231 -16.25 18.72 -7.06
C VAL A 231 -17.65 19.22 -6.71
N LEU A 232 -17.82 19.81 -5.53
CA LEU A 232 -19.09 20.36 -5.07
C LEU A 232 -19.57 21.52 -5.96
N LEU A 233 -18.66 22.39 -6.38
CA LEU A 233 -18.93 23.49 -7.28
C LEU A 233 -19.38 22.99 -8.67
N VAL A 234 -18.71 21.98 -9.23
CA VAL A 234 -19.10 21.37 -10.50
C VAL A 234 -20.47 20.69 -10.40
N CYS A 235 -20.76 20.02 -9.29
CA CYS A 235 -22.07 19.41 -9.06
C CYS A 235 -23.18 20.46 -8.99
N PHE A 236 -22.93 21.60 -8.35
CA PHE A 236 -23.87 22.72 -8.26
C PHE A 236 -24.15 23.35 -9.65
N LEU A 237 -23.07 23.49 -10.45
CA LEU A 237 -23.17 24.04 -11.81
C LEU A 237 -23.96 23.10 -12.73
N LEU A 238 -23.78 21.76 -12.59
CA LEU A 238 -24.57 20.77 -13.33
C LEU A 238 -26.07 20.86 -13.00
N VAL A 239 -26.43 20.94 -11.72
CA VAL A 239 -27.83 21.11 -11.31
C VAL A 239 -28.41 22.38 -11.91
N TYR A 240 -27.66 23.49 -11.88
CA TYR A 240 -28.10 24.77 -12.44
C TYR A 240 -28.38 24.69 -13.96
N VAL A 241 -27.48 24.03 -14.71
CA VAL A 241 -27.66 23.81 -16.16
C VAL A 241 -28.89 22.95 -16.46
N VAL A 242 -29.15 21.92 -15.66
CA VAL A 242 -30.35 21.08 -15.83
C VAL A 242 -31.66 21.89 -15.58
N VAL A 243 -31.66 22.72 -14.54
CA VAL A 243 -32.83 23.57 -14.21
C VAL A 243 -33.09 24.60 -15.31
N ILE A 244 -32.06 25.29 -15.79
CA ILE A 244 -32.23 26.26 -16.89
C ILE A 244 -32.66 25.53 -18.17
N GLY A 245 -32.10 24.38 -18.47
CA GLY A 245 -32.47 23.58 -19.64
C GLY A 245 -33.95 23.15 -19.61
N SER A 246 -34.45 22.75 -18.45
CA SER A 246 -35.89 22.40 -18.30
C SER A 246 -36.82 23.58 -18.50
N VAL A 247 -36.49 24.75 -17.94
CA VAL A 247 -37.26 25.98 -18.10
C VAL A 247 -37.29 26.46 -19.55
N LEU A 248 -36.13 26.38 -20.25
CA LEU A 248 -36.07 26.73 -21.67
C LEU A 248 -36.92 25.79 -22.56
N LEU A 249 -36.88 24.47 -22.26
CA LEU A 249 -37.69 23.50 -22.98
C LEU A 249 -39.20 23.71 -22.77
N GLU A 250 -39.63 24.03 -21.55
CA GLU A 250 -41.03 24.41 -21.28
C GLU A 250 -41.44 25.69 -22.00
N SER A 251 -40.58 26.72 -21.99
CA SER A 251 -40.81 27.99 -22.68
C SER A 251 -40.94 27.80 -24.21
N LEU A 252 -40.11 26.96 -24.82
CA LEU A 252 -40.18 26.64 -26.25
C LEU A 252 -41.40 25.78 -26.59
N GLY A 253 -41.80 24.85 -25.72
CA GLY A 253 -43.01 24.03 -25.89
C GLY A 253 -44.29 24.86 -25.85
N GLY A 254 -44.33 25.90 -25.02
CA GLY A 254 -45.46 26.83 -24.92
C GLY A 254 -45.55 27.84 -26.10
N LEU A 255 -44.50 27.98 -26.90
CA LEU A 255 -44.49 28.87 -28.09
C LEU A 255 -44.90 28.11 -29.39
N LEU A 256 -44.90 26.78 -29.35
CA LEU A 256 -45.21 25.90 -30.47
C LEU A 256 -46.61 25.25 -30.35
N ALA A 257 -47.32 25.47 -29.24
CA ALA A 257 -48.69 25.09 -29.00
C ALA A 257 -49.62 26.29 -29.14
#